data_1492aaec4bcf6f1694de4e523828d5ba
#
_entry.id   1492aaec4bcf6f1694de4e523828d5ba
#
_cell.length_a   1.000
_cell.length_b   1.000
_cell.length_c   1.000
_cell.angle_alpha   90.00
_cell.angle_beta   90.00
_cell.angle_gamma   90.00
#
_symmetry.space_group_name_H-M   'P 1'
#
loop_
_entity.id
_entity.type
_entity.pdbx_description
1 polymer ?
#
loop_
_entity_poly.entity_id
_entity_poly.type
_entity_poly.pdbx_seq_one_letter_code
_entity_poly.pdbx_strand_id
1 'polypeptide(L)'
;MNPRSLNFLFIAMLFTVNSRAQMGFTIYPSENQVKAKYLYNFARFVEWPDTVFPDAKTPITIGVIGEDPFGIDLNKTVEGKRIDGREFRIERFDCVENIPYCHILFIGACNRDERCHLLDQLNGVPTLTIGDMDRFASDGGMINFIVVDQNVRFEINHEAARRSGLILSPRILKMAKIVQSDKMELRG
;
A
#
# COMPACT_ATOMS: atom_id res chain seq x y z
N MET A 1 -5.07 39.54 -85.17
CA MET A 1 -5.34 40.17 -83.89
C MET A 1 -5.27 39.10 -82.77
N ASN A 2 -4.27 39.19 -81.87
CA ASN A 2 -3.99 38.20 -80.83
C ASN A 2 -4.97 38.30 -79.67
N PRO A 3 -5.28 37.17 -79.02
CA PRO A 3 -5.49 37.20 -77.62
C PRO A 3 -4.50 36.31 -76.83
N ARG A 4 -4.00 36.93 -75.83
CA ARG A 4 -3.03 36.46 -74.84
C ARG A 4 -3.50 35.22 -74.06
N SER A 5 -2.66 34.20 -74.07
CA SER A 5 -2.76 33.02 -73.22
C SER A 5 -2.34 33.41 -71.79
N LEU A 6 -3.23 33.26 -70.80
CA LEU A 6 -3.01 33.43 -69.43
C LEU A 6 -2.70 32.07 -68.78
N ASN A 7 -1.43 31.82 -68.50
CA ASN A 7 -0.98 30.62 -67.78
C ASN A 7 -1.35 30.72 -66.29
N PHE A 8 -2.30 29.91 -65.84
CA PHE A 8 -2.56 29.68 -64.45
C PHE A 8 -1.60 28.59 -63.91
N LEU A 9 -0.62 28.99 -63.17
CA LEU A 9 0.28 28.12 -62.45
C LEU A 9 -0.45 27.66 -61.19
N PHE A 10 -0.94 26.42 -61.16
CA PHE A 10 -1.50 25.79 -59.96
C PHE A 10 -0.32 25.34 -59.07
N ILE A 11 -0.02 26.11 -58.04
CA ILE A 11 0.89 25.68 -56.96
C ILE A 11 0.11 24.74 -56.03
N ALA A 12 0.31 23.42 -56.22
CA ALA A 12 -0.17 22.41 -55.27
C ALA A 12 0.70 22.47 -54.02
N MET A 13 0.21 23.11 -53.00
CA MET A 13 0.83 23.14 -51.66
C MET A 13 0.55 21.79 -50.98
N LEU A 14 1.53 20.88 -51.01
CA LEU A 14 1.51 19.62 -50.32
C LEU A 14 1.61 19.88 -48.80
N PHE A 15 0.48 19.89 -48.13
CA PHE A 15 0.42 19.78 -46.69
C PHE A 15 0.83 18.36 -46.28
N THR A 16 2.09 18.15 -45.93
CA THR A 16 2.53 16.94 -45.24
C THR A 16 2.01 17.01 -43.79
N VAL A 17 0.91 16.34 -43.53
CA VAL A 17 0.44 16.11 -42.15
C VAL A 17 1.43 15.15 -41.50
N ASN A 18 2.38 15.70 -40.72
CA ASN A 18 3.20 14.92 -39.84
C ASN A 18 2.32 14.39 -38.69
N SER A 19 1.68 13.26 -38.87
CA SER A 19 1.05 12.49 -37.81
C SER A 19 2.18 11.92 -36.94
N ARG A 20 2.65 12.69 -35.96
CA ARG A 20 3.38 12.15 -34.82
C ARG A 20 2.39 11.29 -34.04
N ALA A 21 2.43 9.98 -34.30
CA ALA A 21 1.84 9.01 -33.41
C ALA A 21 2.49 9.20 -32.02
N GLN A 22 1.82 9.90 -31.13
CA GLN A 22 2.17 9.86 -29.70
C GLN A 22 1.87 8.45 -29.25
N MET A 23 2.89 7.58 -29.24
CA MET A 23 2.84 6.35 -28.47
C MET A 23 2.71 6.77 -26.98
N GLY A 24 1.49 6.85 -26.52
CA GLY A 24 1.19 6.97 -25.10
C GLY A 24 1.66 5.72 -24.41
N PHE A 25 2.86 5.76 -23.81
CA PHE A 25 3.28 4.73 -22.88
C PHE A 25 2.33 4.82 -21.66
N THR A 26 1.38 3.92 -21.60
CA THR A 26 0.58 3.74 -20.39
C THR A 26 1.50 3.09 -19.36
N ILE A 27 2.07 3.93 -18.46
CA ILE A 27 2.88 3.45 -17.36
C ILE A 27 1.93 2.85 -16.34
N TYR A 28 1.81 1.53 -16.31
CA TYR A 28 1.10 0.85 -15.24
C TYR A 28 1.92 0.94 -13.95
N PRO A 29 1.28 1.18 -12.79
CA PRO A 29 1.99 1.20 -11.54
C PRO A 29 2.60 -0.17 -11.26
N SER A 30 3.82 -0.20 -10.71
CA SER A 30 4.44 -1.44 -10.26
C SER A 30 3.66 -2.05 -9.09
N GLU A 31 3.86 -3.33 -8.83
CA GLU A 31 3.28 -4.03 -7.69
C GLU A 31 3.55 -3.29 -6.37
N ASN A 32 4.80 -2.87 -6.16
CA ASN A 32 5.21 -2.15 -4.96
C ASN A 32 4.53 -0.77 -4.82
N GLN A 33 4.33 -0.07 -5.94
CA GLN A 33 3.56 1.18 -5.95
C GLN A 33 2.08 0.96 -5.61
N VAL A 34 1.51 -0.16 -6.04
CA VAL A 34 0.14 -0.54 -5.66
C VAL A 34 0.07 -0.87 -4.17
N LYS A 35 1.01 -1.67 -3.65
CA LYS A 35 1.11 -1.99 -2.21
C LYS A 35 1.28 -0.73 -1.36
N ALA A 36 2.15 0.22 -1.76
CA ALA A 36 2.32 1.49 -1.06
C ALA A 36 0.99 2.29 -0.97
N LYS A 37 0.21 2.32 -2.06
CA LYS A 37 -1.13 2.94 -2.05
C LYS A 37 -2.10 2.21 -1.12
N TYR A 38 -2.00 0.88 -1.01
CA TYR A 38 -2.81 0.13 -0.06
C TYR A 38 -2.46 0.47 1.38
N LEU A 39 -1.18 0.64 1.75
CA LEU A 39 -0.80 1.04 3.10
C LEU A 39 -1.49 2.36 3.51
N TYR A 40 -1.45 3.37 2.63
CA TYR A 40 -2.18 4.61 2.85
C TYR A 40 -3.70 4.39 2.98
N ASN A 41 -4.28 3.55 2.12
CA ASN A 41 -5.72 3.28 2.15
C ASN A 41 -6.14 2.52 3.40
N PHE A 42 -5.32 1.57 3.88
CA PHE A 42 -5.59 0.85 5.12
C PHE A 42 -5.70 1.82 6.30
N ALA A 43 -4.81 2.83 6.37
CA ALA A 43 -4.92 3.88 7.38
C ALA A 43 -6.29 4.60 7.39
N ARG A 44 -7.00 4.64 6.28
CA ARG A 44 -8.35 5.25 6.17
C ARG A 44 -9.48 4.32 6.57
N PHE A 45 -9.22 3.04 6.68
CA PHE A 45 -10.24 2.01 6.94
C PHE A 45 -10.04 1.31 8.28
N VAL A 46 -9.10 1.79 9.08
CA VAL A 46 -8.80 1.29 10.42
C VAL A 46 -9.06 2.41 11.42
N GLU A 47 -9.75 2.07 12.49
CA GLU A 47 -9.93 2.95 13.64
C GLU A 47 -9.03 2.43 14.77
N TRP A 48 -8.16 3.30 15.26
CA TRP A 48 -7.29 3.06 16.42
C TRP A 48 -7.97 3.57 17.67
N PRO A 49 -7.72 2.97 18.85
CA PRO A 49 -8.16 3.56 20.11
C PRO A 49 -7.51 4.94 20.33
N ASP A 50 -8.26 5.87 20.90
CA ASP A 50 -7.80 7.26 21.13
C ASP A 50 -6.51 7.32 21.97
N THR A 51 -6.27 6.32 22.81
CA THR A 51 -5.09 6.24 23.68
C THR A 51 -3.75 6.20 22.96
N VAL A 52 -3.74 5.84 21.66
CA VAL A 52 -2.49 5.81 20.87
C VAL A 52 -2.15 7.17 20.25
N PHE A 53 -3.02 8.15 20.39
CA PHE A 53 -2.81 9.51 19.92
C PHE A 53 -2.72 10.48 21.10
N PRO A 54 -1.52 10.77 21.62
CA PRO A 54 -1.33 11.69 22.75
C PRO A 54 -1.95 13.07 22.53
N ASP A 55 -2.00 13.53 21.28
CA ASP A 55 -2.62 14.82 20.90
C ASP A 55 -3.18 14.79 19.47
N ALA A 56 -3.85 15.88 19.10
CA ALA A 56 -4.47 16.02 17.78
C ALA A 56 -3.45 16.14 16.62
N LYS A 57 -2.18 16.42 16.90
CA LYS A 57 -1.12 16.58 15.90
C LYS A 57 -0.22 15.35 15.74
N THR A 58 -0.36 14.37 16.63
CA THR A 58 0.41 13.11 16.56
C THR A 58 0.23 12.50 15.17
N PRO A 59 1.31 12.26 14.41
CA PRO A 59 1.22 11.72 13.06
C PRO A 59 0.83 10.23 13.09
N ILE A 60 0.27 9.76 11.99
CA ILE A 60 0.13 8.32 11.75
C ILE A 60 1.49 7.79 11.32
N THR A 61 2.15 6.99 12.17
CA THR A 61 3.46 6.43 11.88
C THR A 61 3.32 5.09 11.15
N ILE A 62 3.97 4.99 9.99
CA ILE A 62 4.14 3.74 9.22
C ILE A 62 5.58 3.30 9.43
N GLY A 63 5.77 2.19 10.15
CA GLY A 63 7.04 1.51 10.27
C GLY A 63 7.24 0.50 9.13
N VAL A 64 8.46 0.35 8.67
CA VAL A 64 8.89 -0.71 7.73
C VAL A 64 10.07 -1.42 8.36
N ILE A 65 9.99 -2.73 8.49
CA ILE A 65 11.06 -3.57 9.03
C ILE A 65 11.37 -4.73 8.09
N GLY A 66 12.63 -5.12 8.03
CA GLY A 66 13.13 -6.12 7.09
C GLY A 66 13.32 -5.53 5.69
N GLU A 67 13.09 -6.34 4.65
CA GLU A 67 13.20 -5.86 3.27
C GLU A 67 12.13 -4.81 2.98
N ASP A 68 12.55 -3.62 2.54
CA ASP A 68 11.64 -2.53 2.13
C ASP A 68 11.38 -2.58 0.61
N PRO A 69 10.22 -3.09 0.16
CA PRO A 69 9.90 -3.14 -1.26
C PRO A 69 9.46 -1.78 -1.82
N PHE A 70 9.20 -0.79 -0.97
CA PHE A 70 8.57 0.47 -1.37
C PHE A 70 9.57 1.56 -1.70
N GLY A 71 10.72 1.60 -1.00
CA GLY A 71 11.70 2.67 -1.13
C GLY A 71 11.04 4.06 -1.05
N ILE A 72 11.35 4.90 -2.03
CA ILE A 72 10.82 6.29 -2.10
C ILE A 72 9.32 6.34 -2.47
N ASP A 73 8.75 5.30 -3.06
CA ASP A 73 7.36 5.32 -3.52
C ASP A 73 6.36 5.42 -2.36
N LEU A 74 6.69 4.83 -1.19
CA LEU A 74 5.87 5.00 0.01
C LEU A 74 5.87 6.45 0.48
N ASN A 75 7.04 7.10 0.51
CA ASN A 75 7.16 8.51 0.88
C ASN A 75 6.31 9.39 -0.04
N LYS A 76 6.44 9.23 -1.37
CA LYS A 76 5.63 9.95 -2.37
C LYS A 76 4.13 9.68 -2.22
N THR A 77 3.79 8.45 -1.82
CA THR A 77 2.38 8.07 -1.66
C THR A 77 1.69 8.83 -0.54
N VAL A 78 2.39 9.13 0.56
CA VAL A 78 1.80 9.79 1.74
C VAL A 78 2.12 11.28 1.83
N GLU A 79 3.04 11.78 1.00
CA GLU A 79 3.44 13.19 1.01
C GLU A 79 2.25 14.15 0.85
N GLY A 80 2.14 15.11 1.77
CA GLY A 80 1.05 16.09 1.81
C GLY A 80 -0.33 15.53 2.14
N LYS A 81 -0.46 14.23 2.39
CA LYS A 81 -1.74 13.62 2.75
C LYS A 81 -1.97 13.65 4.25
N ARG A 82 -3.26 13.71 4.60
CA ARG A 82 -3.72 13.70 5.99
C ARG A 82 -4.95 12.80 6.15
N ILE A 83 -5.07 12.22 7.33
CA ILE A 83 -6.29 11.53 7.78
C ILE A 83 -6.66 12.14 9.13
N ASP A 84 -7.87 12.64 9.25
CA ASP A 84 -8.39 13.33 10.45
C ASP A 84 -7.43 14.44 10.96
N GLY A 85 -6.84 15.19 10.00
CA GLY A 85 -5.88 16.26 10.27
C GLY A 85 -4.45 15.80 10.56
N ARG A 86 -4.19 14.50 10.73
CA ARG A 86 -2.89 13.92 11.05
C ARG A 86 -2.07 13.68 9.79
N GLU A 87 -0.82 14.08 9.82
CA GLU A 87 0.17 13.78 8.78
C GLU A 87 0.68 12.34 8.91
N PHE A 88 1.41 11.88 7.90
CA PHE A 88 2.10 10.60 7.95
C PHE A 88 3.57 10.80 8.28
N ARG A 89 4.11 9.84 9.06
CA ARG A 89 5.55 9.66 9.29
C ARG A 89 5.93 8.26 8.86
N ILE A 90 7.03 8.13 8.12
CA ILE A 90 7.58 6.83 7.74
C ILE A 90 8.88 6.63 8.50
N GLU A 91 9.00 5.48 9.14
CA GLU A 91 10.19 5.05 9.87
C GLU A 91 10.63 3.68 9.35
N ARG A 92 11.94 3.47 9.23
CA ARG A 92 12.53 2.22 8.74
C ARG A 92 13.44 1.66 9.80
N PHE A 93 13.33 0.35 10.06
CA PHE A 93 14.03 -0.33 11.13
C PHE A 93 14.89 -1.47 10.57
N ASP A 94 16.12 -1.52 10.97
CA ASP A 94 17.07 -2.55 10.53
C ASP A 94 16.93 -3.86 11.34
N CYS A 95 16.34 -3.79 12.53
CA CYS A 95 16.17 -4.94 13.40
C CYS A 95 14.84 -4.91 14.16
N VAL A 96 14.45 -6.09 14.68
CA VAL A 96 13.19 -6.28 15.42
C VAL A 96 13.26 -5.83 16.87
N GLU A 97 14.46 -5.48 17.37
CA GLU A 97 14.65 -5.10 18.75
C GLU A 97 14.30 -3.62 18.96
N ASN A 98 13.48 -3.35 19.99
CA ASN A 98 13.12 -2.00 20.42
C ASN A 98 12.45 -1.13 19.33
N ILE A 99 11.56 -1.71 18.53
CA ILE A 99 10.77 -0.95 17.56
C ILE A 99 9.87 0.03 18.31
N PRO A 100 9.98 1.36 18.05
CA PRO A 100 9.06 2.34 18.60
C PRO A 100 7.62 2.05 18.17
N TYR A 101 6.64 2.56 18.90
CA TYR A 101 5.26 2.40 18.54
C TYR A 101 4.98 2.94 17.12
N CYS A 102 4.38 2.09 16.29
CA CYS A 102 3.89 2.43 14.96
C CYS A 102 2.41 2.13 14.86
N HIS A 103 1.64 2.99 14.20
CA HIS A 103 0.23 2.73 13.91
C HIS A 103 0.06 1.62 12.87
N ILE A 104 0.95 1.60 11.89
CA ILE A 104 1.06 0.55 10.87
C ILE A 104 2.50 0.04 10.89
N LEU A 105 2.69 -1.27 10.86
CA LEU A 105 4.01 -1.89 10.72
C LEU A 105 3.98 -2.86 9.55
N PHE A 106 4.70 -2.50 8.48
CA PHE A 106 4.99 -3.44 7.40
C PHE A 106 6.21 -4.28 7.79
N ILE A 107 6.03 -5.59 7.70
CA ILE A 107 7.06 -6.59 8.01
C ILE A 107 7.45 -7.22 6.69
N GLY A 108 8.63 -6.85 6.18
CA GLY A 108 9.23 -7.39 4.98
C GLY A 108 9.79 -8.80 5.17
N ALA A 109 10.44 -9.33 4.14
CA ALA A 109 10.98 -10.68 4.16
C ALA A 109 11.91 -10.90 5.36
N CYS A 110 11.58 -11.90 6.17
CA CYS A 110 12.35 -12.37 7.31
C CYS A 110 12.09 -13.87 7.49
N ASN A 111 12.89 -14.55 8.29
CA ASN A 111 12.62 -15.95 8.57
C ASN A 111 11.34 -16.09 9.43
N ARG A 112 10.76 -17.30 9.40
CA ARG A 112 9.47 -17.53 10.04
C ARG A 112 9.50 -17.36 11.57
N ASP A 113 10.59 -17.78 12.20
CA ASP A 113 10.71 -17.74 13.67
C ASP A 113 10.82 -16.28 14.15
N GLU A 114 11.62 -15.44 13.49
CA GLU A 114 11.71 -14.01 13.77
C GLU A 114 10.35 -13.32 13.59
N ARG A 115 9.65 -13.63 12.49
CA ARG A 115 8.30 -13.11 12.22
C ARG A 115 7.31 -13.51 13.31
N CYS A 116 7.27 -14.79 13.67
CA CYS A 116 6.37 -15.28 14.71
C CYS A 116 6.67 -14.63 16.07
N HIS A 117 7.94 -14.47 16.41
CA HIS A 117 8.36 -13.81 17.64
C HIS A 117 7.91 -12.34 17.67
N LEU A 118 8.13 -11.60 16.57
CA LEU A 118 7.67 -10.21 16.44
C LEU A 118 6.15 -10.09 16.54
N LEU A 119 5.40 -10.96 15.83
CA LEU A 119 3.94 -10.95 15.90
C LEU A 119 3.41 -11.31 17.30
N ASP A 120 4.11 -12.17 18.04
CA ASP A 120 3.76 -12.48 19.43
C ASP A 120 4.00 -11.28 20.36
N GLN A 121 5.08 -10.52 20.18
CA GLN A 121 5.34 -9.27 20.89
C GLN A 121 4.29 -8.18 20.60
N LEU A 122 3.78 -8.13 19.39
CA LEU A 122 2.77 -7.17 18.95
C LEU A 122 1.33 -7.61 19.26
N ASN A 123 1.13 -8.80 19.82
CA ASN A 123 -0.21 -9.29 20.15
C ASN A 123 -0.83 -8.42 21.25
N GLY A 124 -2.01 -7.88 20.97
CA GLY A 124 -2.70 -6.94 21.86
C GLY A 124 -2.19 -5.49 21.78
N VAL A 125 -1.13 -5.21 21.01
CA VAL A 125 -0.69 -3.84 20.72
C VAL A 125 -1.51 -3.28 19.56
N PRO A 126 -2.06 -2.04 19.65
CA PRO A 126 -2.88 -1.46 18.58
C PRO A 126 -2.03 -1.00 17.38
N THR A 127 -1.24 -1.90 16.83
CA THR A 127 -0.43 -1.74 15.63
C THR A 127 -1.00 -2.61 14.52
N LEU A 128 -1.37 -2.00 13.39
CA LEU A 128 -1.80 -2.76 12.21
C LEU A 128 -0.60 -3.41 11.55
N THR A 129 -0.45 -4.73 11.70
CA THR A 129 0.65 -5.49 11.09
C THR A 129 0.30 -5.90 9.67
N ILE A 130 1.21 -5.65 8.74
CA ILE A 130 1.05 -5.94 7.31
C ILE A 130 2.29 -6.66 6.79
N GLY A 131 2.10 -7.69 5.98
CA GLY A 131 3.18 -8.42 5.31
C GLY A 131 2.83 -8.79 3.88
N ASP A 132 3.78 -9.41 3.18
CA ASP A 132 3.62 -9.99 1.84
C ASP A 132 4.33 -11.33 1.71
N MET A 133 4.19 -12.15 2.73
CA MET A 133 4.83 -13.45 2.88
C MET A 133 3.78 -14.54 3.02
N ASP A 134 4.16 -15.76 2.61
CA ASP A 134 3.31 -16.94 2.82
C ASP A 134 2.90 -17.06 4.29
N ARG A 135 1.59 -17.33 4.49
CA ARG A 135 1.00 -17.59 5.81
C ARG A 135 1.07 -16.44 6.81
N PHE A 136 1.48 -15.23 6.41
CA PHE A 136 1.62 -14.12 7.34
C PHE A 136 0.37 -13.88 8.19
N ALA A 137 -0.81 -13.83 7.55
CA ALA A 137 -2.06 -13.65 8.28
C ALA A 137 -2.47 -14.89 9.11
N SER A 138 -2.18 -16.11 8.64
CA SER A 138 -2.42 -17.34 9.39
C SER A 138 -1.45 -17.53 10.57
N ASP A 139 -0.23 -17.01 10.47
CA ASP A 139 0.76 -17.03 11.56
C ASP A 139 0.49 -15.95 12.64
N GLY A 140 -0.53 -15.11 12.44
CA GLY A 140 -0.98 -14.12 13.43
C GLY A 140 -0.87 -12.66 12.99
N GLY A 141 -0.34 -12.36 11.80
CA GLY A 141 -0.40 -11.04 11.20
C GLY A 141 -1.83 -10.62 10.86
N MET A 142 -2.06 -9.33 10.66
CA MET A 142 -3.42 -8.82 10.43
C MET A 142 -3.78 -8.73 8.96
N ILE A 143 -2.90 -8.20 8.12
CA ILE A 143 -3.10 -8.08 6.67
C ILE A 143 -1.92 -8.70 5.94
N ASN A 144 -2.20 -9.52 4.93
CA ASN A 144 -1.18 -10.11 4.06
C ASN A 144 -1.46 -9.76 2.61
N PHE A 145 -0.50 -9.17 1.92
CA PHE A 145 -0.59 -9.01 0.48
C PHE A 145 -0.41 -10.35 -0.22
N ILE A 146 -1.21 -10.57 -1.24
CA ILE A 146 -1.13 -11.72 -2.13
C ILE A 146 -1.25 -11.24 -3.58
N VAL A 147 -0.69 -12.00 -4.52
CA VAL A 147 -0.86 -11.74 -5.94
C VAL A 147 -1.76 -12.82 -6.54
N VAL A 148 -2.88 -12.40 -7.11
CA VAL A 148 -3.84 -13.29 -7.79
C VAL A 148 -4.09 -12.74 -9.18
N ASP A 149 -3.86 -13.53 -10.21
CA ASP A 149 -4.03 -13.14 -11.62
C ASP A 149 -3.34 -11.80 -11.94
N GLN A 150 -2.08 -11.65 -11.51
CA GLN A 150 -1.25 -10.45 -11.65
C GLN A 150 -1.80 -9.20 -10.95
N ASN A 151 -2.79 -9.35 -10.09
CA ASN A 151 -3.36 -8.25 -9.32
C ASN A 151 -3.01 -8.39 -7.84
N VAL A 152 -2.61 -7.28 -7.22
CA VAL A 152 -2.44 -7.22 -5.78
C VAL A 152 -3.79 -7.35 -5.10
N ARG A 153 -3.91 -8.34 -4.25
CA ARG A 153 -5.03 -8.61 -3.36
C ARG A 153 -4.51 -8.68 -1.93
N PHE A 154 -5.38 -8.96 -0.98
CA PHE A 154 -4.94 -9.13 0.41
C PHE A 154 -5.87 -10.06 1.18
N GLU A 155 -5.27 -10.74 2.14
CA GLU A 155 -5.93 -11.51 3.17
C GLU A 155 -6.02 -10.67 4.44
N ILE A 156 -7.07 -10.88 5.23
CA ILE A 156 -7.24 -10.23 6.55
C ILE A 156 -7.54 -11.29 7.60
N ASN A 157 -6.75 -11.25 8.67
CA ASN A 157 -7.05 -11.90 9.93
C ASN A 157 -7.78 -10.90 10.85
N HIS A 158 -9.10 -10.86 10.71
CA HIS A 158 -9.94 -9.90 11.43
C HIS A 158 -9.87 -10.10 12.95
N GLU A 159 -9.74 -11.35 13.40
CA GLU A 159 -9.65 -11.67 14.81
C GLU A 159 -8.34 -11.14 15.44
N ALA A 160 -7.22 -11.21 14.73
CA ALA A 160 -5.95 -10.62 15.18
C ALA A 160 -6.08 -9.09 15.35
N ALA A 161 -6.71 -8.41 14.39
CA ALA A 161 -6.94 -6.97 14.49
C ALA A 161 -7.85 -6.62 15.68
N ARG A 162 -8.95 -7.37 15.87
CA ARG A 162 -9.88 -7.17 16.97
C ARG A 162 -9.21 -7.37 18.34
N ARG A 163 -8.36 -8.40 18.50
CA ARG A 163 -7.61 -8.63 19.75
C ARG A 163 -6.66 -7.49 20.10
N SER A 164 -6.15 -6.80 19.11
CA SER A 164 -5.28 -5.62 19.28
C SER A 164 -6.08 -4.31 19.41
N GLY A 165 -7.40 -4.36 19.57
CA GLY A 165 -8.23 -3.18 19.75
C GLY A 165 -8.45 -2.34 18.48
N LEU A 166 -8.13 -2.89 17.30
CA LEU A 166 -8.35 -2.21 16.02
C LEU A 166 -9.73 -2.54 15.45
N ILE A 167 -10.42 -1.53 14.94
CA ILE A 167 -11.70 -1.70 14.25
C ILE A 167 -11.47 -1.55 12.75
N LEU A 168 -11.70 -2.62 12.01
CA LEU A 168 -11.61 -2.62 10.56
C LEU A 168 -12.97 -2.29 9.94
N SER A 169 -12.99 -1.31 9.05
CA SER A 169 -14.20 -0.92 8.33
C SER A 169 -14.81 -2.11 7.57
N PRO A 170 -16.15 -2.29 7.55
CA PRO A 170 -16.80 -3.31 6.74
C PRO A 170 -16.44 -3.24 5.25
N ARG A 171 -16.02 -2.07 4.77
CA ARG A 171 -15.63 -1.86 3.38
C ARG A 171 -14.35 -2.62 3.03
N ILE A 172 -13.31 -2.58 3.89
CA ILE A 172 -12.07 -3.29 3.64
C ILE A 172 -12.27 -4.81 3.78
N LEU A 173 -13.10 -5.24 4.75
CA LEU A 173 -13.40 -6.66 4.96
C LEU A 173 -14.10 -7.29 3.75
N LYS A 174 -14.97 -6.56 3.05
CA LYS A 174 -15.63 -7.04 1.83
C LYS A 174 -14.67 -7.22 0.64
N MET A 175 -13.52 -6.55 0.66
CA MET A 175 -12.53 -6.60 -0.42
C MET A 175 -11.45 -7.67 -0.18
N ALA A 176 -11.39 -8.21 1.03
CA ALA A 176 -10.36 -9.12 1.48
C ALA A 176 -10.80 -10.59 1.41
N LYS A 177 -9.84 -11.49 1.30
CA LYS A 177 -10.01 -12.88 1.70
C LYS A 177 -9.83 -12.96 3.22
N ILE A 178 -10.87 -13.34 3.95
CA ILE A 178 -10.80 -13.50 5.40
C ILE A 178 -10.13 -14.82 5.73
N VAL A 179 -9.15 -14.78 6.63
CA VAL A 179 -8.42 -15.95 7.15
C VAL A 179 -8.42 -15.96 8.66
N GLN A 180 -8.18 -17.13 9.24
CA GLN A 180 -8.04 -17.34 10.70
C GLN A 180 -6.62 -17.71 11.04
N SER A 181 -6.21 -17.47 12.29
CA SER A 181 -4.90 -17.92 12.79
C SER A 181 -4.93 -19.41 13.08
N ASP A 182 -3.94 -20.13 12.57
CA ASP A 182 -3.75 -21.56 12.89
C ASP A 182 -3.44 -21.78 14.39
N LYS A 183 -2.91 -20.76 15.07
CA LYS A 183 -2.63 -20.80 16.54
C LYS A 183 -3.89 -20.97 17.40
N MET A 184 -5.08 -20.71 16.88
CA MET A 184 -6.34 -20.90 17.62
C MET A 184 -6.81 -22.36 17.65
N GLU A 185 -6.51 -23.15 16.63
CA GLU A 185 -6.91 -24.55 16.59
C GLU A 185 -6.18 -25.44 17.62
N LEU A 186 -5.03 -24.99 18.13
CA LEU A 186 -4.22 -25.72 19.12
C LEU A 186 -4.62 -25.45 20.59
N ARG A 187 -5.60 -24.58 20.86
CA ARG A 187 -6.05 -24.19 22.20
C ARG A 187 -7.51 -24.54 22.51
N GLY A 188 -8.19 -25.22 21.59
CA GLY A 188 -9.54 -25.76 21.73
C GLY A 188 -9.46 -27.27 21.99
#